data_92284c6d367d20b3f99a1ddf0d20d72f
#
_entry.id   92284c6d367d20b3f99a1ddf0d20d72f
#
_cell.length_a   1.000
_cell.length_b   1.000
_cell.length_c   1.000
_cell.angle_alpha   90.00
_cell.angle_beta   90.00
_cell.angle_gamma   90.00
#
_symmetry.space_group_name_H-M   'P 1'
#
loop_
_entity.id
_entity.type
_entity.pdbx_description
1 polymer ?
#
loop_
_entity_poly.entity_id
_entity_poly.type
_entity_poly.pdbx_seq_one_letter_code
_entity_poly.pdbx_strand_id
1 'polypeptide(L)'
;TDMAFLHYRDAAFQIQRAEQVPGQSIAWDMLLSFACSSDDPISGGRHKVLGSKALNIPPQTSTIASHLPKAVGAAYSLGLARRHPPEHKALPDDAIIMCSFGDASANHSTAQGAFNTAQWTAYQSVPMPLLFVCEDNGIGISTKTPKGWIGANFADRPGLKYFPCDGLDIY
;
A
#
# COMPACT_ATOMS: atom_id res chain seq x y z
N THR A 1 4.40 2.21 -13.55
CA THR A 1 5.74 2.30 -12.94
C THR A 1 5.74 2.66 -11.47
N ASP A 2 4.60 3.00 -10.89
CA ASP A 2 4.46 3.27 -9.46
C ASP A 2 4.72 2.03 -8.60
N MET A 3 5.07 2.22 -7.34
CA MET A 3 5.20 1.14 -6.38
C MET A 3 3.96 1.07 -5.49
N ALA A 4 3.44 -0.13 -5.21
CA ALA A 4 2.26 -0.31 -4.39
C ALA A 4 2.52 -1.24 -3.20
N PHE A 5 2.24 -0.74 -2.01
CA PHE A 5 2.21 -1.53 -0.77
C PHE A 5 0.76 -1.91 -0.48
N LEU A 6 0.44 -3.17 -0.72
CA LEU A 6 -0.93 -3.65 -0.75
C LEU A 6 -1.41 -4.18 0.60
N HIS A 7 -2.70 -4.00 0.86
CA HIS A 7 -3.42 -4.71 1.88
C HIS A 7 -3.81 -6.13 1.40
N TYR A 8 -4.08 -7.06 2.29
CA TYR A 8 -4.42 -8.45 1.92
C TYR A 8 -5.69 -8.58 1.04
N ARG A 9 -6.50 -7.54 0.97
CA ARG A 9 -7.75 -7.48 0.19
C ARG A 9 -7.51 -7.06 -1.27
N ASP A 10 -6.32 -6.57 -1.61
CA ASP A 10 -5.99 -5.98 -2.91
C ASP A 10 -5.61 -7.00 -4.00
N ALA A 11 -6.06 -8.24 -3.89
CA ALA A 11 -5.79 -9.26 -4.91
C ALA A 11 -6.25 -8.80 -6.31
N ALA A 12 -7.43 -8.17 -6.40
CA ALA A 12 -7.95 -7.65 -7.65
C ALA A 12 -7.06 -6.57 -8.26
N PHE A 13 -6.53 -5.67 -7.45
CA PHE A 13 -5.57 -4.65 -7.90
C PHE A 13 -4.31 -5.30 -8.49
N GLN A 14 -3.73 -6.29 -7.80
CA GLN A 14 -2.54 -6.97 -8.28
C GLN A 14 -2.78 -7.74 -9.58
N ILE A 15 -3.92 -8.43 -9.70
CA ILE A 15 -4.32 -9.15 -10.92
C ILE A 15 -4.48 -8.16 -12.08
N GLN A 16 -5.26 -7.08 -11.89
CA GLN A 16 -5.48 -6.07 -12.92
C GLN A 16 -4.18 -5.41 -13.38
N ARG A 17 -3.26 -5.15 -12.47
CA ARG A 17 -1.95 -4.61 -12.81
C ARG A 17 -1.10 -5.60 -13.61
N ALA A 18 -1.22 -6.90 -13.32
CA ALA A 18 -0.50 -7.95 -14.02
C ALA A 18 -0.90 -8.08 -15.50
N GLU A 19 -2.18 -7.81 -15.83
CA GLU A 19 -2.65 -7.80 -17.21
C GLU A 19 -1.91 -6.79 -18.10
N GLN A 20 -1.27 -5.80 -17.51
CA GLN A 20 -0.50 -4.79 -18.23
C GLN A 20 0.98 -5.20 -18.43
N VAL A 21 1.40 -6.33 -17.85
CA VAL A 21 2.79 -6.80 -17.90
C VAL A 21 2.82 -8.23 -18.43
N PRO A 22 3.26 -8.46 -19.67
CA PRO A 22 3.29 -9.81 -20.25
C PRO A 22 4.07 -10.82 -19.41
N GLY A 23 3.58 -12.05 -19.38
CA GLY A 23 4.25 -13.17 -18.70
C GLY A 23 3.99 -13.25 -17.19
N GLN A 24 3.08 -12.44 -16.65
CA GLN A 24 2.67 -12.52 -15.26
C GLN A 24 1.47 -13.47 -15.09
N SER A 25 1.53 -14.35 -14.11
CA SER A 25 0.49 -15.35 -13.78
C SER A 25 0.01 -15.20 -12.32
N ILE A 26 -0.29 -13.97 -11.93
CA ILE A 26 -0.57 -13.61 -10.52
C ILE A 26 -1.72 -14.43 -9.91
N ALA A 27 -2.79 -14.70 -10.68
CA ALA A 27 -3.90 -15.52 -10.19
C ALA A 27 -3.43 -16.95 -9.87
N TRP A 28 -2.55 -17.52 -10.70
CA TRP A 28 -1.95 -18.81 -10.45
C TRP A 28 -1.02 -18.81 -9.23
N ASP A 29 -0.16 -17.80 -9.13
CA ASP A 29 0.75 -17.62 -7.99
C ASP A 29 -0.02 -17.51 -6.66
N MET A 30 -1.15 -16.82 -6.67
CA MET A 30 -2.06 -16.76 -5.53
C MET A 30 -2.65 -18.13 -5.17
N LEU A 31 -3.05 -18.93 -6.16
CA LEU A 31 -3.55 -20.28 -5.92
C LEU A 31 -2.45 -21.18 -5.32
N LEU A 32 -1.23 -21.10 -5.81
CA LEU A 32 -0.08 -21.79 -5.23
C LEU A 32 0.14 -21.39 -3.76
N SER A 33 0.05 -20.13 -3.46
CA SER A 33 0.15 -19.60 -2.09
C SER A 33 -0.97 -20.12 -1.19
N PHE A 34 -2.22 -20.14 -1.65
CA PHE A 34 -3.36 -20.71 -0.91
C PHE A 34 -3.26 -22.22 -0.72
N ALA A 35 -2.71 -22.92 -1.70
CA ALA A 35 -2.48 -24.37 -1.64
C ALA A 35 -1.25 -24.76 -0.81
N CYS A 36 -0.54 -23.79 -0.25
CA CYS A 36 0.73 -24.01 0.47
C CYS A 36 1.76 -24.75 -0.38
N SER A 37 1.78 -24.51 -1.68
CA SER A 37 2.70 -25.16 -2.62
C SER A 37 4.13 -24.64 -2.44
N SER A 38 5.10 -25.54 -2.53
CA SER A 38 6.52 -25.18 -2.60
C SER A 38 6.86 -24.33 -3.85
N ASP A 39 6.01 -24.37 -4.86
CA ASP A 39 6.17 -23.60 -6.10
C ASP A 39 5.64 -22.17 -5.99
N ASP A 40 5.07 -21.78 -4.84
CA ASP A 40 4.72 -20.38 -4.57
C ASP A 40 5.98 -19.50 -4.69
N PRO A 41 6.02 -18.56 -5.65
CA PRO A 41 7.24 -17.79 -5.96
C PRO A 41 7.64 -16.78 -4.88
N ILE A 42 6.74 -16.48 -3.94
CA ILE A 42 6.98 -15.46 -2.91
C ILE A 42 7.45 -16.09 -1.60
N SER A 43 6.74 -17.09 -1.11
CA SER A 43 6.99 -17.66 0.22
C SER A 43 7.31 -19.17 0.22
N GLY A 44 7.22 -19.84 -0.93
CA GLY A 44 7.33 -21.28 -1.01
C GLY A 44 6.26 -22.00 -0.18
N GLY A 45 5.04 -21.47 -0.22
CA GLY A 45 3.88 -22.03 0.47
C GLY A 45 3.85 -21.83 1.99
N ARG A 46 4.81 -21.09 2.55
CA ARG A 46 4.90 -20.88 4.00
C ARG A 46 3.95 -19.84 4.53
N HIS A 47 3.54 -18.90 3.68
CA HIS A 47 2.70 -17.79 4.09
C HIS A 47 1.99 -17.17 2.89
N LYS A 48 0.70 -16.89 3.01
CA LYS A 48 -0.05 -16.18 1.96
C LYS A 48 0.41 -14.73 1.91
N VAL A 49 1.06 -14.33 0.83
CA VAL A 49 1.66 -13.01 0.63
C VAL A 49 1.29 -12.48 -0.75
N LEU A 50 0.89 -11.22 -0.82
CA LEU A 50 0.82 -10.48 -2.09
C LEU A 50 2.18 -9.85 -2.36
N GLY A 51 2.64 -9.91 -3.60
CA GLY A 51 3.88 -9.27 -4.00
C GLY A 51 4.28 -9.68 -5.42
N SER A 52 5.02 -8.82 -6.10
CA SER A 52 5.63 -9.11 -7.40
C SER A 52 6.69 -8.05 -7.70
N LYS A 53 7.92 -8.49 -7.91
CA LYS A 53 9.02 -7.60 -8.31
C LYS A 53 8.72 -6.94 -9.66
N ALA A 54 8.19 -7.70 -10.62
CA ALA A 54 7.87 -7.19 -11.96
C ALA A 54 6.79 -6.10 -11.95
N LEU A 55 5.90 -6.13 -10.95
CA LEU A 55 4.82 -5.16 -10.79
C LEU A 55 5.16 -4.02 -9.81
N ASN A 56 6.37 -3.96 -9.29
CA ASN A 56 6.76 -3.04 -8.20
C ASN A 56 5.83 -3.14 -6.98
N ILE A 57 5.48 -4.36 -6.59
CA ILE A 57 4.67 -4.66 -5.41
C ILE A 57 5.55 -5.40 -4.42
N PRO A 58 6.12 -4.73 -3.40
CA PRO A 58 6.88 -5.39 -2.36
C PRO A 58 6.05 -6.43 -1.61
N PRO A 59 6.63 -7.56 -1.20
CA PRO A 59 5.93 -8.59 -0.47
C PRO A 59 5.27 -8.03 0.81
N GLN A 60 3.97 -8.25 0.93
CA GLN A 60 3.18 -7.80 2.05
C GLN A 60 2.81 -9.02 2.91
N THR A 61 3.24 -8.99 4.15
CA THR A 61 2.90 -10.02 5.14
C THR A 61 1.48 -9.81 5.70
N SER A 62 0.90 -10.83 6.33
CA SER A 62 -0.39 -10.70 7.01
C SER A 62 -0.33 -9.90 8.31
N THR A 63 0.83 -9.40 8.71
CA THR A 63 0.97 -8.53 9.89
C THR A 63 0.35 -7.18 9.58
N ILE A 64 -0.81 -6.92 10.20
CA ILE A 64 -1.60 -5.72 9.98
C ILE A 64 -0.77 -4.45 10.19
N ALA A 65 -0.94 -3.49 9.28
CA ALA A 65 -0.28 -2.18 9.27
C ALA A 65 1.25 -2.18 9.10
N SER A 66 1.92 -3.33 9.05
CA SER A 66 3.38 -3.40 8.95
C SER A 66 3.96 -2.81 7.66
N HIS A 67 3.17 -2.71 6.62
CA HIS A 67 3.56 -2.16 5.32
C HIS A 67 3.48 -0.63 5.25
N LEU A 68 2.69 0.03 6.13
CA LEU A 68 2.55 1.48 6.10
C LEU A 68 3.87 2.23 6.35
N PRO A 69 4.67 1.92 7.38
CA PRO A 69 5.96 2.60 7.55
C PRO A 69 6.96 2.29 6.42
N LYS A 70 6.86 1.11 5.79
CA LYS A 70 7.66 0.78 4.60
C LYS A 70 7.29 1.69 3.42
N ALA A 71 6.00 1.92 3.19
CA ALA A 71 5.52 2.83 2.15
C ALA A 71 5.97 4.28 2.40
N VAL A 72 5.91 4.74 3.64
CA VAL A 72 6.41 6.07 4.04
C VAL A 72 7.91 6.18 3.77
N GLY A 73 8.70 5.17 4.17
CA GLY A 73 10.13 5.13 3.91
C GLY A 73 10.45 5.12 2.41
N ALA A 74 9.70 4.36 1.61
CA ALA A 74 9.87 4.32 0.15
C ALA A 74 9.55 5.68 -0.49
N ALA A 75 8.46 6.34 -0.08
CA ALA A 75 8.09 7.66 -0.59
C ALA A 75 9.14 8.73 -0.23
N TYR A 76 9.64 8.70 0.99
CA TYR A 76 10.73 9.58 1.41
C TYR A 76 11.99 9.36 0.58
N SER A 77 12.39 8.10 0.39
CA SER A 77 13.55 7.73 -0.41
C SER A 77 13.39 8.13 -1.88
N LEU A 78 12.19 7.96 -2.45
CA LEU A 78 11.88 8.39 -3.81
C LEU A 78 12.02 9.92 -3.96
N GLY A 79 11.51 10.67 -2.99
CA GLY A 79 11.66 12.14 -2.95
C GLY A 79 13.13 12.57 -2.93
N LEU A 80 13.98 11.89 -2.18
CA LEU A 80 15.42 12.12 -2.16
C LEU A 80 16.11 11.68 -3.46
N ALA A 81 15.73 10.52 -3.99
CA ALA A 81 16.33 9.94 -5.20
C ALA A 81 16.15 10.83 -6.44
N ARG A 82 15.13 11.71 -6.46
CA ARG A 82 14.94 12.68 -7.55
C ARG A 82 16.15 13.59 -7.78
N ARG A 83 17.00 13.74 -6.78
CA ARG A 83 18.25 14.54 -6.85
C ARG A 83 19.42 13.78 -7.46
N HIS A 84 19.28 12.48 -7.68
CA HIS A 84 20.33 11.63 -8.25
C HIS A 84 20.18 11.47 -9.77
N PRO A 85 21.28 11.15 -10.48
CA PRO A 85 21.24 10.82 -11.90
C PRO A 85 20.28 9.66 -12.20
N PRO A 86 19.66 9.63 -13.40
CA PRO A 86 18.65 8.61 -13.76
C PRO A 86 19.13 7.16 -13.60
N GLU A 87 20.39 6.88 -13.86
CA GLU A 87 21.01 5.55 -13.76
C GLU A 87 21.05 5.00 -12.31
N HIS A 88 20.88 5.85 -11.34
CA HIS A 88 20.83 5.48 -9.91
C HIS A 88 19.41 5.43 -9.34
N LYS A 89 18.39 5.59 -10.18
CA LYS A 89 16.99 5.61 -9.77
C LYS A 89 16.32 4.27 -10.02
N ALA A 90 15.67 3.72 -9.00
CA ALA A 90 14.89 2.50 -9.13
C ALA A 90 13.51 2.72 -9.80
N LEU A 91 12.99 3.94 -9.71
CA LEU A 91 11.70 4.36 -10.26
C LEU A 91 11.85 5.70 -10.98
N PRO A 92 10.99 6.01 -11.96
CA PRO A 92 10.99 7.29 -12.66
C PRO A 92 10.62 8.46 -11.73
N ASP A 93 10.93 9.68 -12.16
CA ASP A 93 10.76 10.89 -11.34
C ASP A 93 9.30 11.25 -11.05
N ASP A 94 8.37 10.82 -11.89
CA ASP A 94 6.93 11.02 -11.74
C ASP A 94 6.24 9.90 -10.96
N ALA A 95 6.98 8.85 -10.57
CA ALA A 95 6.42 7.75 -9.80
C ALA A 95 5.89 8.20 -8.43
N ILE A 96 4.84 7.53 -7.99
CA ILE A 96 4.28 7.65 -6.63
C ILE A 96 4.35 6.32 -5.89
N ILE A 97 4.23 6.39 -4.59
CA ILE A 97 4.04 5.24 -3.72
C ILE A 97 2.56 5.19 -3.31
N MET A 98 1.88 4.11 -3.64
CA MET A 98 0.53 3.83 -3.16
C MET A 98 0.61 2.89 -1.96
N CYS A 99 -0.21 3.12 -0.95
CA CYS A 99 -0.33 2.24 0.21
C CYS A 99 -1.80 2.09 0.60
N SER A 100 -2.35 0.89 0.43
CA SER A 100 -3.71 0.57 0.86
C SER A 100 -3.73 -0.01 2.27
N PHE A 101 -4.84 0.21 2.98
CA PHE A 101 -5.04 -0.32 4.33
C PHE A 101 -6.54 -0.31 4.69
N GLY A 102 -6.94 -1.14 5.65
CA GLY A 102 -8.32 -1.14 6.14
C GLY A 102 -8.54 -0.13 7.27
N ASP A 103 -9.78 0.32 7.45
CA ASP A 103 -10.24 1.26 8.48
C ASP A 103 -9.87 0.83 9.91
N ALA A 104 -10.03 -0.45 10.23
CA ALA A 104 -9.60 -0.99 11.53
C ALA A 104 -8.08 -0.89 11.73
N SER A 105 -7.31 -1.13 10.66
CA SER A 105 -5.83 -1.06 10.68
C SER A 105 -5.32 0.34 10.97
N ALA A 106 -6.11 1.37 10.67
CA ALA A 106 -5.76 2.76 10.93
C ALA A 106 -5.47 3.04 12.41
N ASN A 107 -6.04 2.26 13.33
CA ASN A 107 -5.85 2.44 14.77
C ASN A 107 -4.62 1.72 15.32
N HIS A 108 -3.94 0.91 14.52
CA HIS A 108 -2.73 0.23 14.97
C HIS A 108 -1.60 1.23 15.21
N SER A 109 -0.83 1.05 16.29
CA SER A 109 0.27 1.96 16.65
C SER A 109 1.27 2.16 15.51
N THR A 110 1.59 1.10 14.77
CA THR A 110 2.48 1.15 13.60
C THR A 110 1.89 2.00 12.47
N ALA A 111 0.57 1.93 12.24
CA ALA A 111 -0.12 2.78 11.27
C ALA A 111 -0.08 4.25 11.71
N GLN A 112 -0.40 4.53 12.97
CA GLN A 112 -0.35 5.89 13.51
C GLN A 112 1.06 6.48 13.46
N GLY A 113 2.08 5.69 13.71
CA GLY A 113 3.49 6.09 13.54
C GLY A 113 3.81 6.45 12.07
N ALA A 114 3.33 5.65 11.13
CA ALA A 114 3.50 5.92 9.69
C ALA A 114 2.78 7.21 9.26
N PHE A 115 1.52 7.39 9.65
CA PHE A 115 0.77 8.61 9.34
C PHE A 115 1.42 9.84 9.95
N ASN A 116 1.85 9.77 11.21
CA ASN A 116 2.54 10.87 11.87
C ASN A 116 3.86 11.22 11.16
N THR A 117 4.63 10.22 10.73
CA THR A 117 5.88 10.45 10.00
C THR A 117 5.62 11.10 8.64
N ALA A 118 4.63 10.61 7.88
CA ALA A 118 4.25 11.22 6.61
C ALA A 118 3.81 12.67 6.78
N GLN A 119 2.95 12.92 7.78
CA GLN A 119 2.43 14.23 8.15
C GLN A 119 3.55 15.20 8.54
N TRP A 120 4.44 14.77 9.44
CA TRP A 120 5.58 15.55 9.89
C TRP A 120 6.51 15.93 8.73
N THR A 121 6.78 14.97 7.83
CA THR A 121 7.64 15.17 6.67
C THR A 121 7.01 16.15 5.67
N ALA A 122 5.71 15.96 5.37
CA ALA A 122 4.98 16.84 4.46
C ALA A 122 4.84 18.26 5.03
N TYR A 123 4.61 18.42 6.33
CA TYR A 123 4.53 19.70 7.00
C TYR A 123 5.83 20.51 6.89
N GLN A 124 6.97 19.84 6.82
CA GLN A 124 8.28 20.45 6.57
C GLN A 124 8.55 20.74 5.09
N SER A 125 7.56 20.57 4.22
CA SER A 125 7.69 20.76 2.77
C SER A 125 8.71 19.83 2.11
N VAL A 126 8.98 18.68 2.74
CA VAL A 126 9.79 17.62 2.12
C VAL A 126 8.90 16.82 1.16
N PRO A 127 9.34 16.59 -0.09
CA PRO A 127 8.53 15.86 -1.06
C PRO A 127 8.19 14.44 -0.58
N MET A 128 6.90 14.14 -0.53
CA MET A 128 6.35 12.85 -0.14
C MET A 128 5.34 12.39 -1.20
N PRO A 129 5.80 11.78 -2.31
CA PRO A 129 4.90 11.27 -3.36
C PRO A 129 4.20 9.99 -2.87
N LEU A 130 3.28 10.14 -1.91
CA LEU A 130 2.61 9.07 -1.21
C LEU A 130 1.10 9.25 -1.27
N LEU A 131 0.41 8.19 -1.71
CA LEU A 131 -1.03 8.08 -1.68
C LEU A 131 -1.43 6.96 -0.70
N PHE A 132 -2.11 7.32 0.37
CA PHE A 132 -2.78 6.37 1.24
C PHE A 132 -4.21 6.10 0.74
N VAL A 133 -4.57 4.83 0.60
CA VAL A 133 -5.92 4.40 0.21
C VAL A 133 -6.53 3.61 1.36
N CYS A 134 -7.53 4.19 2.02
CA CYS A 134 -8.25 3.53 3.10
C CYS A 134 -9.48 2.79 2.55
N GLU A 135 -9.55 1.49 2.77
CA GLU A 135 -10.73 0.68 2.50
C GLU A 135 -11.65 0.71 3.73
N ASP A 136 -12.50 1.75 3.80
CA ASP A 136 -13.45 1.96 4.90
C ASP A 136 -14.72 1.14 4.68
N ASN A 137 -14.66 -0.15 5.05
CA ASN A 137 -15.77 -1.09 4.89
C ASN A 137 -16.60 -1.30 6.18
N GLY A 138 -16.29 -0.59 7.25
CA GLY A 138 -17.03 -0.62 8.50
C GLY A 138 -16.80 -1.85 9.38
N ILE A 139 -15.79 -2.67 9.05
CA ILE A 139 -15.52 -3.90 9.81
C ILE A 139 -14.02 -4.24 9.89
N GLY A 140 -13.54 -4.58 11.08
CA GLY A 140 -12.21 -5.12 11.30
C GLY A 140 -12.28 -6.60 11.66
N ILE A 141 -12.03 -7.50 10.71
CA ILE A 141 -12.18 -8.96 10.82
C ILE A 141 -13.62 -9.33 11.20
N SER A 142 -13.94 -9.35 12.50
CA SER A 142 -15.25 -9.72 13.04
C SER A 142 -15.90 -8.62 13.89
N THR A 143 -15.26 -7.47 14.02
CA THR A 143 -15.71 -6.37 14.86
C THR A 143 -16.05 -5.15 14.01
N LYS A 144 -17.21 -4.55 14.24
CA LYS A 144 -17.60 -3.30 13.55
C LYS A 144 -16.67 -2.15 13.95
N THR A 145 -16.27 -1.37 12.98
CA THR A 145 -15.54 -0.10 13.21
C THR A 145 -16.55 1.04 13.39
N PRO A 146 -16.19 2.09 14.16
CA PRO A 146 -17.09 3.23 14.37
C PRO A 146 -17.36 3.98 13.06
N LYS A 147 -18.64 4.19 12.75
CA LYS A 147 -19.06 4.92 11.54
C LYS A 147 -18.47 6.34 11.54
N GLY A 148 -17.87 6.75 10.40
CA GLY A 148 -17.29 8.08 10.22
C GLY A 148 -15.93 8.27 10.89
N TRP A 149 -15.37 7.22 11.50
CA TRP A 149 -14.08 7.29 12.19
C TRP A 149 -12.94 7.75 11.29
N ILE A 150 -12.87 7.26 10.07
CA ILE A 150 -11.79 7.63 9.13
C ILE A 150 -11.86 9.11 8.79
N GLY A 151 -13.03 9.64 8.45
CA GLY A 151 -13.20 11.08 8.23
C GLY A 151 -12.82 11.92 9.45
N ALA A 152 -13.32 11.56 10.63
CA ALA A 152 -13.00 12.27 11.88
C ALA A 152 -11.50 12.21 12.24
N ASN A 153 -10.81 11.14 11.85
CA ASN A 153 -9.39 10.96 12.17
C ASN A 153 -8.46 11.64 11.16
N PHE A 154 -8.87 11.77 9.90
CA PHE A 154 -7.94 12.17 8.84
C PHE A 154 -8.27 13.50 8.14
N ALA A 155 -9.52 14.00 8.21
CA ALA A 155 -9.94 15.18 7.45
C ALA A 155 -9.10 16.45 7.73
N ASP A 156 -8.71 16.64 8.98
CA ASP A 156 -8.02 17.86 9.42
C ASP A 156 -6.56 17.62 9.84
N ARG A 157 -5.93 16.53 9.40
CA ARG A 157 -4.52 16.27 9.74
C ARG A 157 -3.58 17.24 8.99
N PRO A 158 -2.75 18.02 9.69
CA PRO A 158 -1.79 18.91 9.05
C PRO A 158 -0.86 18.15 8.09
N GLY A 159 -0.60 18.70 6.91
CA GLY A 159 0.30 18.10 5.92
C GLY A 159 -0.28 16.94 5.11
N LEU A 160 -1.48 16.45 5.44
CA LEU A 160 -2.21 15.46 4.65
C LEU A 160 -3.44 16.09 3.99
N LYS A 161 -3.74 15.66 2.77
CA LYS A 161 -4.98 16.00 2.08
C LYS A 161 -5.91 14.80 2.15
N TYR A 162 -7.16 15.02 2.54
CA TYR A 162 -8.18 13.99 2.64
C TYR A 162 -9.21 14.13 1.52
N PHE A 163 -9.47 13.02 0.82
CA PHE A 163 -10.45 12.95 -0.26
C PHE A 163 -11.41 11.79 0.04
N PRO A 164 -12.63 12.06 0.55
CA PRO A 164 -13.64 11.04 0.66
C PRO A 164 -14.17 10.67 -0.73
N CYS A 165 -14.32 9.37 -0.99
CA CYS A 165 -14.91 8.86 -2.22
C CYS A 165 -15.83 7.69 -1.91
N ASP A 166 -16.84 7.47 -2.74
CA ASP A 166 -17.66 6.29 -2.71
C ASP A 166 -16.95 5.15 -3.45
N GLY A 167 -16.55 4.11 -2.74
CA GLY A 167 -15.85 2.96 -3.33
C GLY A 167 -16.74 2.10 -4.25
N LEU A 168 -18.04 2.37 -4.32
CA LEU A 168 -18.98 1.72 -5.24
C LEU A 168 -19.21 2.54 -6.52
N ASP A 169 -18.74 3.76 -6.56
CA ASP A 169 -18.79 4.64 -7.72
C ASP A 169 -17.42 4.69 -8.39
N ILE A 170 -17.36 4.33 -9.67
CA ILE A 170 -16.11 4.31 -10.45
C ILE A 170 -15.84 5.61 -11.22
N TYR A 171 -16.73 6.62 -11.09
CA TYR A 171 -16.61 7.91 -11.77
C TYR A 171 -16.27 9.07 -10.80
#